data_c141c41d81828954bb9f086c663a3b98
#
_entry.id   c141c41d81828954bb9f086c663a3b98
#
_cell.length_a   1.000
_cell.length_b   1.000
_cell.length_c   1.000
_cell.angle_alpha   90.00
_cell.angle_beta   90.00
_cell.angle_gamma   90.00
#
_symmetry.space_group_name_H-M   'P 1'
#
loop_
_entity.id
_entity.type
_entity.pdbx_description
1 polymer ?
#
loop_
_entity_poly.entity_id
_entity_poly.type
_entity_poly.pdbx_seq_one_letter_code
_entity_poly.pdbx_strand_id
1 'polypeptide(L)'
;MNHSAYIFDAIRTPRSKGKADGSLHEVRPLELSAGLFRELQSRHSLDTAYVDDVVLGCVTPISEQGSDIAKAVAQQAGWDESVAGVQLDRFCASGLEAVNTAAQKVMSGWSEMVVAGGIESMSRVPMGSNGGAMFTDPEFVISQRQVPQGIGADLISTLGGWGREAVDAYAVESQRRATHARDNGYFDRSVVPVKDRNGLVILEKDDFIKPETSMEGLARLKPSFQQMGAMGADEMILSKYPEVEAIHHVHTPGNSSGIVDGASAVLIGSEKAGKDLGLTPRGRIVAGAVLATEPSIMLTGPGPAAEKCLRIAGLQKSDIDLWEINEAFASVALRYMSDLGIDHEVTNVNGGAIAMGHPLGATGAMLVGVVLDELERRNLKRAMVSLCVGGGMGISTLIERV
;
A
#
# COMPACT_ATOMS: atom_id res chain seq x y z
N MET A 1 -25.90 17.88 -1.50
CA MET A 1 -25.88 16.94 -2.66
C MET A 1 -24.73 15.98 -2.38
N ASN A 2 -24.97 14.66 -2.33
CA ASN A 2 -23.88 13.68 -2.19
C ASN A 2 -23.20 13.56 -3.57
N HIS A 3 -22.04 14.15 -3.74
CA HIS A 3 -21.22 13.93 -4.92
C HIS A 3 -20.53 12.56 -4.82
N SER A 4 -20.50 11.80 -5.90
CA SER A 4 -19.72 10.56 -5.98
C SER A 4 -18.28 10.89 -6.40
N ALA A 5 -17.31 10.19 -5.82
CA ALA A 5 -15.92 10.27 -6.24
C ALA A 5 -15.62 9.10 -7.18
N TYR A 6 -15.37 9.39 -8.44
CA TYR A 6 -15.04 8.41 -9.48
C TYR A 6 -13.54 8.29 -9.66
N ILE A 7 -13.09 7.07 -9.96
CA ILE A 7 -11.71 6.76 -10.34
C ILE A 7 -11.70 6.67 -11.87
N PHE A 8 -10.93 7.54 -12.51
CA PHE A 8 -10.76 7.53 -13.98
C PHE A 8 -9.55 6.74 -14.42
N ASP A 9 -8.46 6.78 -13.65
CA ASP A 9 -7.30 5.91 -13.86
C ASP A 9 -6.56 5.66 -12.54
N ALA A 10 -5.78 4.56 -12.52
CA ALA A 10 -4.92 4.21 -11.40
C ALA A 10 -3.66 3.54 -11.97
N ILE A 11 -2.53 4.22 -11.85
CA ILE A 11 -1.27 3.80 -12.43
C ILE A 11 -0.15 3.79 -11.39
N ARG A 12 0.90 3.03 -11.68
CA ARG A 12 2.07 2.90 -10.82
C ARG A 12 3.34 2.66 -11.61
N THR A 13 4.49 2.94 -11.02
CA THR A 13 5.75 2.41 -11.53
C THR A 13 5.85 0.89 -11.28
N PRO A 14 6.69 0.16 -12.01
CA PRO A 14 7.19 -1.10 -11.49
C PRO A 14 7.90 -0.87 -10.16
N ARG A 15 7.99 -1.92 -9.34
CA ARG A 15 8.68 -1.91 -8.05
C ARG A 15 10.05 -2.55 -8.19
N SER A 16 11.05 -1.95 -7.59
CA SER A 16 12.42 -2.45 -7.61
C SER A 16 13.02 -2.50 -6.22
N LYS A 17 14.00 -3.37 -6.03
CA LYS A 17 14.73 -3.54 -4.77
C LYS A 17 15.20 -2.20 -4.19
N GLY A 18 14.81 -1.91 -2.96
CA GLY A 18 15.12 -0.67 -2.24
C GLY A 18 16.54 -0.65 -1.65
N LYS A 19 17.55 -0.86 -2.51
CA LYS A 19 18.97 -0.82 -2.17
C LYS A 19 19.76 -0.13 -3.29
N ALA A 20 21.03 0.21 -3.02
CA ALA A 20 21.89 0.89 -3.98
C ALA A 20 22.12 0.12 -5.31
N ASP A 21 21.92 -1.20 -5.29
CA ASP A 21 21.96 -2.06 -6.48
C ASP A 21 20.57 -2.34 -7.10
N GLY A 22 19.53 -1.64 -6.65
CA GLY A 22 18.18 -1.73 -7.23
C GLY A 22 18.05 -0.95 -8.53
N SER A 23 17.24 -1.44 -9.47
CA SER A 23 17.09 -0.85 -10.81
C SER A 23 16.57 0.60 -10.80
N LEU A 24 15.85 1.02 -9.75
CA LEU A 24 15.31 2.37 -9.62
C LEU A 24 16.18 3.31 -8.76
N HIS A 25 17.29 2.83 -8.18
CA HIS A 25 18.14 3.65 -7.30
C HIS A 25 18.62 4.95 -7.93
N GLU A 26 19.00 4.92 -9.21
CA GLU A 26 19.49 6.11 -9.92
C GLU A 26 18.37 7.09 -10.34
N VAL A 27 17.10 6.69 -10.18
CA VAL A 27 15.95 7.53 -10.50
C VAL A 27 15.51 8.30 -9.26
N ARG A 28 15.54 9.62 -9.32
CA ARG A 28 15.11 10.46 -8.20
C ARG A 28 13.63 10.23 -7.88
N PRO A 29 13.20 10.26 -6.60
CA PRO A 29 11.80 10.12 -6.20
C PRO A 29 10.86 11.08 -6.95
N LEU A 30 11.32 12.33 -7.15
CA LEU A 30 10.62 13.34 -7.90
C LEU A 30 10.31 12.89 -9.34
N GLU A 31 11.26 12.28 -10.04
CA GLU A 31 11.08 11.81 -11.42
C GLU A 31 10.22 10.54 -11.50
N LEU A 32 10.29 9.64 -10.52
CA LEU A 32 9.40 8.48 -10.46
C LEU A 32 7.93 8.91 -10.48
N SER A 33 7.58 9.89 -9.65
CA SER A 33 6.20 10.40 -9.57
C SER A 33 5.84 11.31 -10.76
N ALA A 34 6.74 12.21 -11.18
CA ALA A 34 6.48 13.09 -12.31
C ALA A 34 6.30 12.32 -13.62
N GLY A 35 6.97 11.17 -13.79
CA GLY A 35 6.76 10.27 -14.92
C GLY A 35 5.31 9.77 -14.99
N LEU A 36 4.72 9.40 -13.85
CA LEU A 36 3.32 8.98 -13.78
C LEU A 36 2.35 10.13 -14.10
N PHE A 37 2.65 11.34 -13.65
CA PHE A 37 1.81 12.52 -13.93
C PHE A 37 1.81 12.87 -15.42
N ARG A 38 2.98 12.84 -16.06
CA ARG A 38 3.07 12.99 -17.53
C ARG A 38 2.30 11.88 -18.27
N GLU A 39 2.33 10.65 -17.76
CA GLU A 39 1.57 9.53 -18.34
C GLU A 39 0.06 9.75 -18.18
N LEU A 40 -0.46 10.14 -17.01
CA LEU A 40 -1.88 10.50 -16.83
C LEU A 40 -2.31 11.59 -17.80
N GLN A 41 -1.51 12.66 -17.92
CA GLN A 41 -1.79 13.75 -18.86
C GLN A 41 -1.84 13.26 -20.30
N SER A 42 -0.88 12.43 -20.71
CA SER A 42 -0.81 11.88 -22.07
C SER A 42 -1.96 10.94 -22.39
N ARG A 43 -2.26 9.98 -21.49
CA ARG A 43 -3.32 8.97 -21.68
C ARG A 43 -4.69 9.60 -21.86
N HIS A 44 -4.96 10.65 -21.13
CA HIS A 44 -6.29 11.26 -21.05
C HIS A 44 -6.38 12.61 -21.78
N SER A 45 -5.30 13.06 -22.44
CA SER A 45 -5.21 14.43 -22.96
C SER A 45 -5.69 15.46 -21.91
N LEU A 46 -5.27 15.21 -20.64
CA LEU A 46 -5.77 15.90 -19.47
C LEU A 46 -5.38 17.38 -19.51
N ASP A 47 -6.36 18.26 -19.50
CA ASP A 47 -6.12 19.68 -19.18
C ASP A 47 -5.83 19.78 -17.67
N THR A 48 -4.57 19.97 -17.33
CA THR A 48 -4.11 19.97 -15.96
C THR A 48 -4.62 21.14 -15.12
N ALA A 49 -5.11 22.21 -15.75
CA ALA A 49 -5.78 23.31 -15.05
C ALA A 49 -7.12 22.89 -14.38
N TYR A 50 -7.69 21.75 -14.77
CA TYR A 50 -8.84 21.15 -14.09
C TYR A 50 -8.50 20.41 -12.81
N VAL A 51 -7.21 20.16 -12.54
CA VAL A 51 -6.77 19.46 -11.32
C VAL A 51 -6.61 20.47 -10.19
N ASP A 52 -7.50 20.41 -9.21
CA ASP A 52 -7.48 21.33 -8.06
C ASP A 52 -6.33 21.05 -7.12
N ASP A 53 -6.00 19.77 -6.92
CA ASP A 53 -5.03 19.36 -5.89
C ASP A 53 -4.36 18.03 -6.20
N VAL A 54 -3.19 17.85 -5.63
CA VAL A 54 -2.41 16.61 -5.59
C VAL A 54 -2.22 16.18 -4.15
N VAL A 55 -2.63 14.97 -3.81
CA VAL A 55 -2.46 14.41 -2.46
C VAL A 55 -1.53 13.20 -2.54
N LEU A 56 -0.29 13.33 -2.07
CA LEU A 56 0.67 12.22 -2.09
C LEU A 56 1.05 11.73 -0.69
N GLY A 57 0.95 10.41 -0.52
CA GLY A 57 1.49 9.71 0.64
C GLY A 57 3.01 9.57 0.54
N CYS A 58 3.71 9.88 1.64
CA CYS A 58 5.15 9.66 1.78
C CYS A 58 5.47 9.45 3.27
N VAL A 59 6.08 8.33 3.62
CA VAL A 59 6.33 7.95 5.02
C VAL A 59 7.64 8.51 5.55
N THR A 60 8.62 8.71 4.67
CA THR A 60 9.90 9.31 5.04
C THR A 60 10.07 10.66 4.34
N PRO A 61 9.30 11.72 4.77
CA PRO A 61 9.18 12.99 4.07
C PRO A 61 10.36 13.93 4.36
N ILE A 62 11.56 13.46 4.10
CA ILE A 62 12.81 14.24 4.27
C ILE A 62 13.69 14.14 3.02
N SER A 63 14.74 14.95 2.96
CA SER A 63 15.70 14.97 1.87
C SER A 63 15.00 15.07 0.51
N GLU A 64 15.24 14.15 -0.41
CA GLU A 64 14.65 14.14 -1.77
C GLU A 64 13.13 13.89 -1.81
N GLN A 65 12.54 13.48 -0.70
CA GLN A 65 11.10 13.25 -0.53
C GLN A 65 10.42 14.30 0.36
N GLY A 66 11.17 15.28 0.83
CA GLY A 66 10.67 16.34 1.73
C GLY A 66 10.10 17.55 1.00
N SER A 67 9.71 18.55 1.80
CA SER A 67 9.28 19.87 1.34
C SER A 67 8.12 19.83 0.35
N ASP A 68 7.08 19.10 0.70
CA ASP A 68 5.86 18.94 -0.12
C ASP A 68 6.17 18.42 -1.53
N ILE A 69 6.61 17.18 -1.59
CA ILE A 69 6.90 16.51 -2.86
C ILE A 69 5.69 16.48 -3.80
N ALA A 70 4.45 16.57 -3.30
CA ALA A 70 3.24 16.56 -4.11
C ALA A 70 3.19 17.78 -5.04
N LYS A 71 3.39 18.99 -4.51
CA LYS A 71 3.50 20.20 -5.35
C LYS A 71 4.72 20.16 -6.26
N ALA A 72 5.86 19.70 -5.76
CA ALA A 72 7.07 19.57 -6.55
C ALA A 72 6.90 18.64 -7.76
N VAL A 73 6.18 17.52 -7.59
CA VAL A 73 5.86 16.56 -8.68
C VAL A 73 5.00 17.19 -9.76
N ALA A 74 3.95 17.95 -9.41
CA ALA A 74 3.12 18.64 -10.39
C ALA A 74 3.94 19.65 -11.22
N GLN A 75 4.80 20.43 -10.56
CA GLN A 75 5.71 21.35 -11.24
C GLN A 75 6.72 20.63 -12.15
N GLN A 76 7.33 19.54 -11.66
CA GLN A 76 8.30 18.75 -12.42
C GLN A 76 7.66 18.06 -13.63
N ALA A 77 6.37 17.70 -13.53
CA ALA A 77 5.61 17.15 -14.64
C ALA A 77 5.23 18.19 -15.69
N GLY A 78 5.38 19.48 -15.39
CA GLY A 78 5.00 20.58 -16.29
C GLY A 78 3.49 20.86 -16.27
N TRP A 79 2.81 20.53 -15.18
CA TRP A 79 1.38 20.80 -15.01
C TRP A 79 1.10 22.28 -14.74
N ASP A 80 -0.14 22.70 -14.90
CA ASP A 80 -0.57 24.08 -14.68
C ASP A 80 -0.16 24.60 -13.30
N GLU A 81 0.17 25.89 -13.22
CA GLU A 81 0.65 26.54 -11.98
C GLU A 81 -0.43 26.58 -10.90
N SER A 82 -1.71 26.52 -11.27
CA SER A 82 -2.85 26.50 -10.36
C SER A 82 -2.98 25.22 -9.56
N VAL A 83 -2.37 24.11 -10.01
CA VAL A 83 -2.43 22.82 -9.31
C VAL A 83 -1.76 22.92 -7.94
N ALA A 84 -2.54 22.77 -6.87
CA ALA A 84 -2.02 22.71 -5.50
C ALA A 84 -1.40 21.34 -5.20
N GLY A 85 -0.82 21.19 -4.00
CA GLY A 85 -0.28 19.92 -3.57
C GLY A 85 -0.22 19.81 -2.06
N VAL A 86 -0.38 18.60 -1.53
CA VAL A 86 -0.20 18.29 -0.11
C VAL A 86 0.41 16.89 0.03
N GLN A 87 1.42 16.81 0.87
CA GLN A 87 2.04 15.57 1.29
C GLN A 87 1.49 15.14 2.64
N LEU A 88 1.19 13.85 2.80
CA LEU A 88 0.69 13.30 4.05
C LEU A 88 1.43 12.03 4.47
N ASP A 89 1.44 11.77 5.77
CA ASP A 89 1.99 10.56 6.38
C ASP A 89 0.94 9.89 7.29
N ARG A 90 0.58 8.66 6.95
CA ARG A 90 -0.14 7.69 7.80
C ARG A 90 0.60 6.35 7.72
N PHE A 91 1.92 6.37 7.83
CA PHE A 91 2.78 5.20 7.69
C PHE A 91 2.42 4.38 6.44
N CYS A 92 2.39 3.05 6.54
CA CYS A 92 2.10 2.12 5.44
C CYS A 92 0.79 2.42 4.68
N ALA A 93 -0.14 3.16 5.29
CA ALA A 93 -1.42 3.52 4.68
C ALA A 93 -1.42 4.85 3.92
N SER A 94 -0.32 5.59 3.89
CA SER A 94 -0.28 6.96 3.34
C SER A 94 -0.88 7.06 1.94
N GLY A 95 -0.58 6.12 1.04
CA GLY A 95 -1.15 6.10 -0.30
C GLY A 95 -2.66 5.87 -0.35
N LEU A 96 -3.21 5.01 0.52
CA LEU A 96 -4.66 4.79 0.59
C LEU A 96 -5.36 5.96 1.29
N GLU A 97 -4.73 6.56 2.30
CA GLU A 97 -5.22 7.79 2.92
C GLU A 97 -5.27 8.96 1.93
N ALA A 98 -4.27 9.07 1.06
CA ALA A 98 -4.27 10.05 -0.03
C ALA A 98 -5.49 9.85 -0.96
N VAL A 99 -5.78 8.60 -1.35
CA VAL A 99 -6.98 8.24 -2.14
C VAL A 99 -8.27 8.60 -1.40
N ASN A 100 -8.37 8.26 -0.11
CA ASN A 100 -9.55 8.58 0.70
C ASN A 100 -9.72 10.09 0.88
N THR A 101 -8.63 10.82 1.09
CA THR A 101 -8.66 12.29 1.19
C THR A 101 -9.12 12.94 -0.11
N ALA A 102 -8.61 12.50 -1.25
CA ALA A 102 -9.05 12.97 -2.55
C ALA A 102 -10.54 12.69 -2.80
N ALA A 103 -11.00 11.47 -2.46
CA ALA A 103 -12.42 11.14 -2.55
C ALA A 103 -13.29 12.05 -1.66
N GLN A 104 -12.85 12.31 -0.43
CA GLN A 104 -13.56 13.22 0.50
C GLN A 104 -13.62 14.65 -0.04
N LYS A 105 -12.54 15.18 -0.64
CA LYS A 105 -12.51 16.49 -1.27
C LYS A 105 -13.53 16.57 -2.41
N VAL A 106 -13.61 15.56 -3.27
CA VAL A 106 -14.59 15.49 -4.36
C VAL A 106 -16.01 15.34 -3.82
N MET A 107 -16.24 14.41 -2.87
CA MET A 107 -17.57 14.16 -2.28
C MET A 107 -18.12 15.36 -1.51
N SER A 108 -17.25 16.18 -0.92
CA SER A 108 -17.64 17.43 -0.23
C SER A 108 -17.96 18.58 -1.19
N GLY A 109 -17.58 18.45 -2.46
CA GLY A 109 -17.70 19.51 -3.47
C GLY A 109 -16.64 20.61 -3.33
N TRP A 110 -15.57 20.38 -2.57
CA TRP A 110 -14.46 21.34 -2.47
C TRP A 110 -13.49 21.24 -3.65
N SER A 111 -13.45 20.08 -4.30
CA SER A 111 -12.64 19.86 -5.49
C SER A 111 -13.45 19.08 -6.53
N GLU A 112 -13.22 19.40 -7.79
CA GLU A 112 -13.81 18.67 -8.92
C GLU A 112 -12.91 17.53 -9.38
N MET A 113 -11.58 17.72 -9.35
CA MET A 113 -10.60 16.71 -9.73
C MET A 113 -9.35 16.77 -8.86
N VAL A 114 -8.88 15.61 -8.41
CA VAL A 114 -7.71 15.46 -7.54
C VAL A 114 -6.89 14.27 -8.02
N VAL A 115 -5.57 14.41 -8.04
CA VAL A 115 -4.68 13.26 -8.19
C VAL A 115 -4.20 12.83 -6.80
N ALA A 116 -4.48 11.58 -6.46
CA ALA A 116 -3.99 10.94 -5.25
C ALA A 116 -2.90 9.92 -5.60
N GLY A 117 -2.05 9.59 -4.65
CA GLY A 117 -1.05 8.57 -4.87
C GLY A 117 -0.03 8.50 -3.75
N GLY A 118 1.19 8.14 -4.12
CA GLY A 118 2.28 8.16 -3.17
C GLY A 118 3.62 7.81 -3.78
N ILE A 119 4.65 8.05 -3.01
CA ILE A 119 6.05 7.83 -3.37
C ILE A 119 6.80 7.28 -2.16
N GLU A 120 7.64 6.28 -2.41
CA GLU A 120 8.68 5.90 -1.47
C GLU A 120 9.87 5.36 -2.25
N SER A 121 11.02 5.99 -2.12
CA SER A 121 12.31 5.52 -2.64
C SER A 121 13.19 5.11 -1.46
N MET A 122 13.00 3.89 -1.00
CA MET A 122 13.64 3.37 0.21
C MET A 122 15.13 3.08 0.00
N SER A 123 15.57 3.01 -1.28
CA SER A 123 17.00 2.90 -1.62
C SER A 123 17.77 4.21 -1.44
N ARG A 124 17.06 5.37 -1.57
CA ARG A 124 17.67 6.71 -1.50
C ARG A 124 17.38 7.40 -0.17
N VAL A 125 16.19 7.22 0.36
CA VAL A 125 15.77 7.77 1.66
C VAL A 125 15.39 6.60 2.57
N PRO A 126 16.30 6.13 3.42
CA PRO A 126 16.08 4.95 4.24
C PRO A 126 14.89 5.10 5.19
N MET A 127 14.10 4.03 5.33
CA MET A 127 12.96 3.97 6.25
C MET A 127 13.37 4.35 7.68
N GLY A 128 12.58 5.22 8.31
CA GLY A 128 12.80 5.67 9.67
C GLY A 128 13.86 6.78 9.84
N SER A 129 14.50 7.23 8.75
CA SER A 129 15.49 8.32 8.81
C SER A 129 14.89 9.69 9.15
N ASN A 130 13.55 9.82 9.11
CA ASN A 130 12.80 10.99 9.58
C ASN A 130 12.66 11.07 11.12
N GLY A 131 13.03 10.00 11.86
CA GLY A 131 12.91 9.96 13.32
C GLY A 131 11.47 10.07 13.80
N GLY A 132 11.26 10.87 14.84
CA GLY A 132 9.93 11.13 15.42
C GLY A 132 9.71 10.46 16.78
N ALA A 133 8.81 11.02 17.58
CA ALA A 133 8.60 10.64 18.98
C ALA A 133 8.32 9.14 19.18
N MET A 134 7.58 8.51 18.26
CA MET A 134 7.25 7.08 18.33
C MET A 134 8.47 6.15 18.28
N PHE A 135 9.61 6.64 17.79
CA PHE A 135 10.83 5.83 17.62
C PHE A 135 12.01 6.34 18.46
N THR A 136 12.04 7.64 18.76
CA THR A 136 13.23 8.29 19.37
C THR A 136 13.01 8.81 20.78
N ASP A 137 11.76 8.86 21.26
CA ASP A 137 11.45 9.24 22.64
C ASP A 137 11.42 7.99 23.54
N PRO A 138 12.41 7.77 24.42
CA PRO A 138 12.49 6.57 25.24
C PRO A 138 11.32 6.43 26.22
N GLU A 139 10.81 7.55 26.77
CA GLU A 139 9.67 7.53 27.69
C GLU A 139 8.41 7.05 26.95
N PHE A 140 8.15 7.57 25.75
CA PHE A 140 7.05 7.13 24.91
C PHE A 140 7.19 5.65 24.55
N VAL A 141 8.35 5.23 24.04
CA VAL A 141 8.62 3.84 23.60
C VAL A 141 8.35 2.86 24.74
N ILE A 142 8.85 3.14 25.94
CA ILE A 142 8.68 2.28 27.13
C ILE A 142 7.23 2.29 27.61
N SER A 143 6.63 3.47 27.78
CA SER A 143 5.26 3.60 28.31
C SER A 143 4.22 2.96 27.40
N GLN A 144 4.39 3.07 26.09
CA GLN A 144 3.50 2.48 25.09
C GLN A 144 3.88 1.04 24.72
N ARG A 145 4.98 0.52 25.24
CA ARG A 145 5.53 -0.80 24.86
C ARG A 145 5.69 -0.95 23.35
N GLN A 146 6.28 0.07 22.75
CA GLN A 146 6.57 0.07 21.31
C GLN A 146 7.68 -0.95 21.02
N VAL A 147 7.36 -1.92 20.18
CA VAL A 147 8.33 -2.93 19.72
C VAL A 147 8.45 -2.86 18.19
N PRO A 148 9.53 -3.41 17.60
CA PRO A 148 9.63 -3.56 16.16
C PRO A 148 8.42 -4.31 15.59
N GLN A 149 7.91 -3.88 14.43
CA GLN A 149 6.71 -4.46 13.80
C GLN A 149 6.75 -5.98 13.65
N GLY A 150 7.93 -6.54 13.37
CA GLY A 150 8.11 -7.97 13.22
C GLY A 150 7.89 -8.76 14.51
N ILE A 151 8.12 -8.17 15.68
CA ILE A 151 7.78 -8.79 16.98
C ILE A 151 6.23 -8.88 17.10
N GLY A 152 5.51 -7.80 16.74
CA GLY A 152 4.05 -7.84 16.68
C GLY A 152 3.53 -8.86 15.67
N ALA A 153 4.17 -8.97 14.51
CA ALA A 153 3.81 -9.98 13.49
C ALA A 153 4.05 -11.42 14.00
N ASP A 154 5.15 -11.67 14.69
CA ASP A 154 5.44 -12.98 15.30
C ASP A 154 4.45 -13.30 16.43
N LEU A 155 4.04 -12.29 17.23
CA LEU A 155 2.99 -12.47 18.23
C LEU A 155 1.63 -12.78 17.58
N ILE A 156 1.25 -12.10 16.48
CA ILE A 156 0.04 -12.42 15.71
C ILE A 156 0.08 -13.87 15.25
N SER A 157 1.22 -14.31 14.73
CA SER A 157 1.42 -15.70 14.29
C SER A 157 1.26 -16.69 15.46
N THR A 158 1.85 -16.37 16.60
CA THR A 158 1.77 -17.18 17.83
C THR A 158 0.32 -17.31 18.32
N LEU A 159 -0.39 -16.19 18.43
CA LEU A 159 -1.80 -16.16 18.87
C LEU A 159 -2.73 -16.88 17.88
N GLY A 160 -2.44 -16.79 16.59
CA GLY A 160 -3.21 -17.46 15.53
C GLY A 160 -2.88 -18.94 15.34
N GLY A 161 -1.82 -19.45 16.01
CA GLY A 161 -1.35 -20.83 15.84
C GLY A 161 -0.70 -21.09 14.47
N TRP A 162 -0.28 -20.05 13.77
CA TRP A 162 0.39 -20.17 12.45
C TRP A 162 1.89 -20.35 12.64
N GLY A 163 2.37 -21.59 12.50
CA GLY A 163 3.80 -21.89 12.54
C GLY A 163 4.53 -21.45 11.27
N ARG A 164 5.85 -21.67 11.26
CA ARG A 164 6.74 -21.33 10.16
C ARG A 164 6.25 -21.85 8.80
N GLU A 165 5.77 -23.07 8.75
CA GLU A 165 5.25 -23.71 7.54
C GLU A 165 4.06 -22.95 6.96
N ALA A 166 3.12 -22.52 7.79
CA ALA A 166 1.93 -21.79 7.35
C ALA A 166 2.28 -20.41 6.73
N VAL A 167 3.18 -19.65 7.37
CA VAL A 167 3.59 -18.34 6.85
C VAL A 167 4.48 -18.46 5.60
N ASP A 168 5.30 -19.51 5.50
CA ASP A 168 6.09 -19.78 4.30
C ASP A 168 5.21 -20.25 3.14
N ALA A 169 4.19 -21.09 3.38
CA ALA A 169 3.22 -21.52 2.37
C ALA A 169 2.44 -20.33 1.79
N TYR A 170 2.01 -19.39 2.65
CA TYR A 170 1.39 -18.14 2.19
C TYR A 170 2.34 -17.35 1.28
N ALA A 171 3.61 -17.24 1.65
CA ALA A 171 4.60 -16.50 0.88
C ALA A 171 4.87 -17.14 -0.50
N VAL A 172 4.97 -18.47 -0.56
CA VAL A 172 5.11 -19.20 -1.84
C VAL A 172 3.92 -18.93 -2.74
N GLU A 173 2.70 -18.95 -2.19
CA GLU A 173 1.50 -18.68 -2.97
C GLU A 173 1.45 -17.22 -3.46
N SER A 174 1.85 -16.25 -2.63
CA SER A 174 1.97 -14.84 -3.05
C SER A 174 2.94 -14.69 -4.24
N GLN A 175 4.12 -15.33 -4.19
CA GLN A 175 5.09 -15.32 -5.28
C GLN A 175 4.54 -15.99 -6.55
N ARG A 176 3.87 -17.13 -6.41
CA ARG A 176 3.26 -17.85 -7.53
C ARG A 176 2.19 -17.01 -8.23
N ARG A 177 1.31 -16.37 -7.46
CA ARG A 177 0.25 -15.50 -7.98
C ARG A 177 0.82 -14.25 -8.66
N ALA A 178 1.79 -13.59 -8.04
CA ALA A 178 2.42 -12.40 -8.61
C ALA A 178 3.16 -12.70 -9.91
N THR A 179 3.87 -13.83 -9.96
CA THR A 179 4.52 -14.33 -11.17
C THR A 179 3.50 -14.57 -12.28
N HIS A 180 2.42 -15.30 -11.97
CA HIS A 180 1.37 -15.59 -12.92
C HIS A 180 0.71 -14.29 -13.46
N ALA A 181 0.38 -13.37 -12.58
CA ALA A 181 -0.25 -12.10 -12.95
C ALA A 181 0.66 -11.26 -13.85
N ARG A 182 1.95 -11.12 -13.50
CA ARG A 182 2.94 -10.39 -14.30
C ARG A 182 3.11 -11.03 -15.69
N ASP A 183 3.28 -12.35 -15.75
CA ASP A 183 3.60 -13.05 -16.98
C ASP A 183 2.40 -13.16 -17.93
N ASN A 184 1.17 -12.99 -17.42
CA ASN A 184 -0.07 -12.93 -18.20
C ASN A 184 -0.61 -11.51 -18.43
N GLY A 185 0.17 -10.46 -18.11
CA GLY A 185 -0.19 -9.09 -18.42
C GLY A 185 -1.30 -8.48 -17.55
N TYR A 186 -1.62 -9.05 -16.37
CA TYR A 186 -2.70 -8.54 -15.52
C TYR A 186 -2.39 -7.15 -14.94
N PHE A 187 -1.14 -6.72 -14.98
CA PHE A 187 -0.69 -5.41 -14.53
C PHE A 187 -0.40 -4.42 -15.69
N ASP A 188 -0.53 -4.84 -16.96
CA ASP A 188 -0.06 -4.04 -18.10
C ASP A 188 -0.81 -2.71 -18.24
N ARG A 189 -2.04 -2.61 -17.74
CA ARG A 189 -2.81 -1.37 -17.76
C ARG A 189 -2.31 -0.36 -16.73
N SER A 190 -1.96 -0.83 -15.54
CA SER A 190 -1.57 0.03 -14.42
C SER A 190 -0.07 0.29 -14.32
N VAL A 191 0.79 -0.62 -14.80
CA VAL A 191 2.24 -0.43 -14.75
C VAL A 191 2.72 0.46 -15.88
N VAL A 192 3.39 1.55 -15.51
CA VAL A 192 4.02 2.50 -16.43
C VAL A 192 5.53 2.29 -16.40
N PRO A 193 6.17 1.94 -17.54
CA PRO A 193 7.62 1.81 -17.60
C PRO A 193 8.34 3.09 -17.17
N VAL A 194 9.34 2.93 -16.32
CA VAL A 194 10.23 4.04 -15.94
C VAL A 194 11.28 4.24 -17.02
N LYS A 195 11.41 5.48 -17.49
CA LYS A 195 12.33 5.86 -18.56
C LYS A 195 13.29 6.96 -18.11
N ASP A 196 14.45 6.99 -18.73
CA ASP A 196 15.39 8.11 -18.58
C ASP A 196 14.94 9.34 -19.39
N ARG A 197 15.72 10.43 -19.34
CA ARG A 197 15.45 11.69 -20.06
C ARG A 197 15.45 11.53 -21.58
N ASN A 198 16.09 10.50 -22.11
CA ASN A 198 16.21 10.21 -23.55
C ASN A 198 15.12 9.22 -24.02
N GLY A 199 14.25 8.77 -23.09
CA GLY A 199 13.21 7.79 -23.38
C GLY A 199 13.66 6.33 -23.33
N LEU A 200 14.90 6.06 -22.90
CA LEU A 200 15.37 4.69 -22.69
C LEU A 200 14.69 4.08 -21.47
N VAL A 201 14.13 2.88 -21.63
CA VAL A 201 13.49 2.15 -20.54
C VAL A 201 14.53 1.68 -19.53
N ILE A 202 14.37 2.12 -18.28
CA ILE A 202 15.15 1.69 -17.12
C ILE A 202 14.55 0.44 -16.51
N LEU A 203 13.22 0.44 -16.32
CA LEU A 203 12.49 -0.70 -15.76
C LEU A 203 11.05 -0.70 -16.30
N GLU A 204 10.59 -1.84 -16.81
CA GLU A 204 9.23 -1.98 -17.37
C GLU A 204 8.30 -2.89 -16.56
N LYS A 205 8.85 -3.78 -15.72
CA LYS A 205 8.10 -4.77 -14.92
C LYS A 205 8.67 -4.86 -13.51
N ASP A 206 7.83 -5.29 -12.57
CA ASP A 206 8.26 -5.58 -11.19
C ASP A 206 9.43 -6.57 -11.19
N ASP A 207 10.60 -6.15 -10.72
CA ASP A 207 11.82 -6.95 -10.70
C ASP A 207 12.08 -7.64 -9.35
N PHE A 208 11.24 -7.37 -8.34
CA PHE A 208 11.37 -7.97 -7.01
C PHE A 208 10.78 -9.38 -6.92
N ILE A 209 9.88 -9.77 -7.84
CA ILE A 209 9.23 -11.09 -7.87
C ILE A 209 10.27 -12.19 -8.08
N LYS A 210 10.15 -13.28 -7.29
CA LYS A 210 11.06 -14.44 -7.30
C LYS A 210 10.29 -15.71 -7.66
N PRO A 211 10.17 -16.03 -8.95
CA PRO A 211 9.37 -17.17 -9.43
C PRO A 211 9.82 -18.53 -8.88
N GLU A 212 11.12 -18.64 -8.53
CA GLU A 212 11.74 -19.85 -8.01
C GLU A 212 11.52 -20.08 -6.51
N THR A 213 10.76 -19.22 -5.84
CA THR A 213 10.51 -19.34 -4.40
C THR A 213 9.82 -20.67 -4.08
N SER A 214 10.37 -21.41 -3.12
CA SER A 214 9.87 -22.71 -2.71
C SER A 214 9.86 -22.85 -1.19
N MET A 215 9.04 -23.75 -0.65
CA MET A 215 9.00 -24.08 0.77
C MET A 215 10.39 -24.49 1.30
N GLU A 216 11.10 -25.30 0.52
CA GLU A 216 12.45 -25.77 0.89
C GLU A 216 13.46 -24.62 0.93
N GLY A 217 13.37 -23.67 0.01
CA GLY A 217 14.20 -22.47 -0.01
C GLY A 217 13.95 -21.57 1.18
N LEU A 218 12.67 -21.32 1.49
CA LEU A 218 12.25 -20.48 2.62
C LEU A 218 12.63 -21.08 3.96
N ALA A 219 12.49 -22.40 4.14
CA ALA A 219 12.82 -23.10 5.40
C ALA A 219 14.27 -22.89 5.86
N ARG A 220 15.20 -22.58 4.94
CA ARG A 220 16.62 -22.30 5.25
C ARG A 220 16.85 -20.90 5.83
N LEU A 221 15.88 -20.00 5.73
CA LEU A 221 16.02 -18.64 6.24
C LEU A 221 15.86 -18.61 7.76
N LYS A 222 16.68 -17.81 8.42
CA LYS A 222 16.58 -17.60 9.88
C LYS A 222 15.50 -16.57 10.19
N PRO A 223 14.77 -16.71 11.31
CA PRO A 223 13.84 -15.69 11.80
C PRO A 223 14.54 -14.34 11.98
N SER A 224 13.94 -13.28 11.45
CA SER A 224 14.55 -11.94 11.40
C SER A 224 14.52 -11.22 12.74
N PHE A 225 13.54 -11.52 13.60
CA PHE A 225 13.26 -10.74 14.80
C PHE A 225 13.64 -11.45 16.10
N GLN A 226 14.06 -12.70 16.06
CA GLN A 226 14.43 -13.51 17.23
C GLN A 226 15.51 -12.83 18.10
N GLN A 227 16.51 -12.20 17.49
CA GLN A 227 17.56 -11.51 18.25
C GLN A 227 17.01 -10.27 18.95
N MET A 228 16.14 -9.48 18.29
CA MET A 228 15.50 -8.31 18.90
C MET A 228 14.58 -8.72 20.04
N GLY A 229 13.85 -9.83 19.87
CA GLY A 229 13.05 -10.45 20.93
C GLY A 229 13.87 -10.75 22.17
N ALA A 230 14.98 -11.49 22.00
CA ALA A 230 15.89 -11.85 23.08
C ALA A 230 16.58 -10.65 23.76
N MET A 231 16.65 -9.48 23.10
CA MET A 231 17.16 -8.24 23.66
C MET A 231 16.11 -7.46 24.50
N GLY A 232 14.94 -8.06 24.80
CA GLY A 232 13.92 -7.50 25.68
C GLY A 232 12.62 -7.09 24.97
N ALA A 233 12.53 -7.12 23.64
CA ALA A 233 11.30 -6.76 22.94
C ALA A 233 10.17 -7.77 23.22
N ASP A 234 10.49 -9.06 23.37
CA ASP A 234 9.52 -10.10 23.72
C ASP A 234 8.97 -9.88 25.13
N GLU A 235 9.83 -9.64 26.10
CA GLU A 235 9.42 -9.35 27.49
C GLU A 235 8.51 -8.12 27.54
N MET A 236 8.88 -7.07 26.80
CA MET A 236 8.11 -5.82 26.74
C MET A 236 6.69 -6.04 26.24
N ILE A 237 6.50 -6.75 25.10
CA ILE A 237 5.17 -6.96 24.55
C ILE A 237 4.38 -8.00 25.33
N LEU A 238 5.01 -9.08 25.81
CA LEU A 238 4.36 -10.12 26.62
C LEU A 238 3.83 -9.60 27.96
N SER A 239 4.36 -8.49 28.46
CA SER A 239 3.76 -7.83 29.64
C SER A 239 2.30 -7.41 29.44
N LYS A 240 1.81 -7.30 28.19
CA LYS A 240 0.41 -7.07 27.82
C LYS A 240 -0.36 -8.35 27.43
N TYR A 241 0.34 -9.45 27.22
CA TYR A 241 -0.22 -10.73 26.77
C TYR A 241 0.22 -11.85 27.72
N PRO A 242 -0.19 -11.80 29.02
CA PRO A 242 0.27 -12.75 30.04
C PRO A 242 -0.18 -14.19 29.79
N GLU A 243 -1.14 -14.40 28.89
CA GLU A 243 -1.60 -15.74 28.46
C GLU A 243 -0.64 -16.39 27.46
N VAL A 244 0.31 -15.65 26.89
CA VAL A 244 1.30 -16.15 25.95
C VAL A 244 2.62 -16.41 26.68
N GLU A 245 3.04 -17.67 26.74
CA GLU A 245 4.28 -18.07 27.43
C GLU A 245 5.53 -17.58 26.69
N ALA A 246 5.54 -17.69 25.36
CA ALA A 246 6.66 -17.27 24.53
C ALA A 246 6.21 -16.92 23.11
N ILE A 247 6.93 -16.01 22.46
CA ILE A 247 6.71 -15.67 21.04
C ILE A 247 7.47 -16.68 20.17
N HIS A 248 6.75 -17.29 19.22
CA HIS A 248 7.35 -18.13 18.20
C HIS A 248 7.77 -17.27 16.99
N HIS A 249 9.09 -17.04 16.87
CA HIS A 249 9.62 -16.25 15.76
C HIS A 249 9.61 -17.04 14.45
N VAL A 250 8.77 -16.64 13.52
CA VAL A 250 8.55 -17.33 12.24
C VAL A 250 8.82 -16.43 11.03
N HIS A 251 8.82 -15.09 11.21
CA HIS A 251 9.00 -14.17 10.09
C HIS A 251 10.46 -14.05 9.68
N THR A 252 10.66 -14.11 8.36
CA THR A 252 11.93 -14.02 7.66
C THR A 252 11.82 -13.04 6.50
N PRO A 253 12.92 -12.66 5.83
CA PRO A 253 12.83 -11.85 4.61
C PRO A 253 12.01 -12.51 3.48
N GLY A 254 11.76 -13.82 3.56
CA GLY A 254 11.02 -14.56 2.54
C GLY A 254 9.51 -14.57 2.71
N ASN A 255 8.99 -14.27 3.92
CA ASN A 255 7.57 -14.26 4.23
C ASN A 255 7.11 -12.91 4.85
N SER A 256 7.90 -11.87 4.59
CA SER A 256 7.65 -10.47 4.92
C SER A 256 7.74 -9.61 3.66
N SER A 257 7.12 -8.44 3.67
CA SER A 257 7.18 -7.51 2.53
C SER A 257 8.60 -7.06 2.22
N GLY A 258 8.93 -6.94 0.94
CA GLY A 258 10.22 -6.42 0.49
C GLY A 258 10.34 -4.90 0.64
N ILE A 259 11.53 -4.44 1.00
CA ILE A 259 11.92 -3.02 0.92
C ILE A 259 12.20 -2.71 -0.54
N VAL A 260 11.43 -1.77 -1.13
CA VAL A 260 11.48 -1.45 -2.55
C VAL A 260 11.24 0.04 -2.81
N ASP A 261 11.58 0.48 -4.02
CA ASP A 261 11.24 1.80 -4.55
C ASP A 261 9.99 1.70 -5.42
N GLY A 262 9.16 2.74 -5.43
CA GLY A 262 8.01 2.83 -6.30
C GLY A 262 7.13 4.06 -6.04
N ALA A 263 6.34 4.42 -7.05
CA ALA A 263 5.38 5.51 -7.02
C ALA A 263 4.04 5.09 -7.60
N SER A 264 2.97 5.79 -7.24
CA SER A 264 1.61 5.56 -7.72
C SER A 264 0.84 6.86 -7.92
N ALA A 265 -0.14 6.84 -8.83
CA ALA A 265 -1.04 7.97 -9.08
C ALA A 265 -2.43 7.45 -9.45
N VAL A 266 -3.47 8.04 -8.86
CA VAL A 266 -4.88 7.72 -9.08
C VAL A 266 -5.61 9.02 -9.41
N LEU A 267 -6.25 9.07 -10.58
CA LEU A 267 -7.04 10.22 -11.02
C LEU A 267 -8.47 10.08 -10.50
N ILE A 268 -8.86 10.97 -9.61
CA ILE A 268 -10.15 10.96 -8.91
C ILE A 268 -10.89 12.27 -9.20
N GLY A 269 -12.19 12.18 -9.52
CA GLY A 269 -12.97 13.40 -9.79
C GLY A 269 -14.47 13.17 -9.67
N SER A 270 -15.21 14.28 -9.81
CA SER A 270 -16.65 14.29 -9.86
C SER A 270 -17.16 13.75 -11.20
N GLU A 271 -18.45 13.37 -11.25
CA GLU A 271 -19.11 13.01 -12.50
C GLU A 271 -19.07 14.17 -13.51
N LYS A 272 -19.21 15.40 -13.00
CA LYS A 272 -19.15 16.61 -13.81
C LYS A 272 -17.78 16.78 -14.46
N ALA A 273 -16.70 16.72 -13.69
CA ALA A 273 -15.34 16.82 -14.22
C ALA A 273 -15.04 15.73 -15.25
N GLY A 274 -15.49 14.49 -15.00
CA GLY A 274 -15.38 13.41 -15.98
C GLY A 274 -16.07 13.72 -17.31
N LYS A 275 -17.30 14.25 -17.27
CA LYS A 275 -18.05 14.64 -18.48
C LYS A 275 -17.39 15.79 -19.21
N ASP A 276 -16.97 16.84 -18.49
CA ASP A 276 -16.33 18.02 -19.07
C ASP A 276 -15.02 17.68 -19.79
N LEU A 277 -14.27 16.71 -19.28
CA LEU A 277 -13.00 16.25 -19.83
C LEU A 277 -13.13 15.02 -20.74
N GLY A 278 -14.33 14.49 -20.97
CA GLY A 278 -14.55 13.29 -21.78
C GLY A 278 -13.95 12.02 -21.20
N LEU A 279 -13.78 11.95 -19.87
CA LEU A 279 -13.21 10.80 -19.19
C LEU A 279 -14.27 9.75 -18.87
N THR A 280 -13.93 8.48 -19.06
CA THR A 280 -14.80 7.36 -18.68
C THR A 280 -14.38 6.84 -17.30
N PRO A 281 -15.29 6.82 -16.31
CA PRO A 281 -14.98 6.29 -15.01
C PRO A 281 -14.79 4.76 -15.06
N ARG A 282 -13.79 4.26 -14.35
CA ARG A 282 -13.49 2.83 -14.17
C ARG A 282 -14.18 2.27 -12.93
N GLY A 283 -14.26 3.09 -11.90
CA GLY A 283 -14.86 2.73 -10.62
C GLY A 283 -15.21 3.96 -9.82
N ARG A 284 -15.77 3.73 -8.63
CA ARG A 284 -16.03 4.77 -7.64
C ARG A 284 -15.61 4.33 -6.25
N ILE A 285 -15.25 5.29 -5.42
CA ILE A 285 -15.01 5.06 -4.01
C ILE A 285 -16.36 5.12 -3.28
N VAL A 286 -16.75 4.01 -2.65
CA VAL A 286 -18.05 3.89 -1.97
C VAL A 286 -17.95 4.34 -0.52
N ALA A 287 -16.90 3.89 0.17
CA ALA A 287 -16.65 4.19 1.58
C ALA A 287 -15.17 4.02 1.92
N GLY A 288 -14.74 4.69 2.96
CA GLY A 288 -13.43 4.51 3.59
C GLY A 288 -13.56 4.48 5.11
N ALA A 289 -12.67 3.78 5.78
CA ALA A 289 -12.63 3.70 7.24
C ALA A 289 -11.20 3.65 7.76
N VAL A 290 -10.95 4.38 8.84
CA VAL A 290 -9.71 4.34 9.62
C VAL A 290 -10.08 4.09 11.07
N LEU A 291 -9.26 3.32 11.77
CA LEU A 291 -9.35 3.13 13.22
C LEU A 291 -7.98 2.77 13.81
N ALA A 292 -7.92 2.72 15.12
CA ALA A 292 -6.77 2.21 15.85
C ALA A 292 -7.16 0.98 16.69
N THR A 293 -6.20 0.11 16.88
CA THR A 293 -6.25 -1.08 17.73
C THR A 293 -5.11 -1.04 18.76
N GLU A 294 -4.78 -2.13 19.42
CA GLU A 294 -3.71 -2.19 20.40
C GLU A 294 -2.35 -1.89 19.75
N PRO A 295 -1.62 -0.85 20.21
CA PRO A 295 -0.45 -0.34 19.51
C PRO A 295 0.80 -1.23 19.60
N SER A 296 0.92 -2.11 20.61
CA SER A 296 2.12 -2.95 20.76
C SER A 296 2.13 -4.12 19.76
N ILE A 297 1.00 -4.85 19.58
CA ILE A 297 0.85 -5.86 18.54
C ILE A 297 0.71 -5.22 17.15
N MET A 298 0.21 -3.99 17.10
CA MET A 298 0.26 -3.03 16.00
C MET A 298 -0.56 -3.41 14.75
N LEU A 299 -0.46 -4.64 14.25
CA LEU A 299 -0.84 -4.98 12.88
C LEU A 299 -2.24 -5.62 12.74
N THR A 300 -3.09 -5.50 13.76
CA THR A 300 -4.43 -6.12 13.81
C THR A 300 -5.57 -5.22 13.30
N GLY A 301 -5.26 -4.00 12.87
CA GLY A 301 -6.26 -3.01 12.46
C GLY A 301 -7.05 -3.29 11.18
N PRO A 302 -6.54 -4.03 10.16
CA PRO A 302 -7.23 -4.17 8.87
C PRO A 302 -8.62 -4.82 8.94
N GLY A 303 -8.78 -5.92 9.69
CA GLY A 303 -10.06 -6.62 9.86
C GLY A 303 -11.15 -5.69 10.42
N PRO A 304 -10.95 -5.08 11.60
CA PRO A 304 -11.87 -4.09 12.17
C PRO A 304 -12.12 -2.88 11.27
N ALA A 305 -11.12 -2.42 10.50
CA ALA A 305 -11.28 -1.32 9.55
C ALA A 305 -12.20 -1.71 8.38
N ALA A 306 -12.04 -2.93 7.83
CA ALA A 306 -12.92 -3.46 6.79
C ALA A 306 -14.35 -3.60 7.27
N GLU A 307 -14.58 -4.14 8.47
CA GLU A 307 -15.92 -4.23 9.07
C GLU A 307 -16.55 -2.84 9.27
N LYS A 308 -15.76 -1.85 9.75
CA LYS A 308 -16.23 -0.47 9.86
C LYS A 308 -16.60 0.12 8.50
N CYS A 309 -15.81 -0.15 7.47
CA CYS A 309 -16.05 0.31 6.11
C CYS A 309 -17.35 -0.30 5.54
N LEU A 310 -17.58 -1.60 5.73
CA LEU A 310 -18.83 -2.28 5.36
C LEU A 310 -20.05 -1.66 6.06
N ARG A 311 -19.96 -1.39 7.36
CA ARG A 311 -21.06 -0.72 8.10
C ARG A 311 -21.37 0.67 7.54
N ILE A 312 -20.33 1.46 7.19
CA ILE A 312 -20.54 2.80 6.59
C ILE A 312 -21.22 2.66 5.23
N ALA A 313 -20.84 1.66 4.44
CA ALA A 313 -21.42 1.41 3.11
C ALA A 313 -22.82 0.77 3.17
N GLY A 314 -23.26 0.24 4.32
CA GLY A 314 -24.50 -0.53 4.44
C GLY A 314 -24.44 -1.87 3.71
N LEU A 315 -23.24 -2.48 3.61
CA LEU A 315 -22.99 -3.73 2.89
C LEU A 315 -22.54 -4.84 3.84
N GLN A 316 -22.63 -6.08 3.33
CA GLN A 316 -22.18 -7.30 4.01
C GLN A 316 -20.90 -7.84 3.35
N LYS A 317 -20.20 -8.74 4.03
CA LYS A 317 -19.00 -9.41 3.47
C LYS A 317 -19.30 -10.14 2.16
N SER A 318 -20.47 -10.73 2.03
CA SER A 318 -20.94 -11.41 0.82
C SER A 318 -21.16 -10.50 -0.38
N ASP A 319 -21.18 -9.18 -0.19
CA ASP A 319 -21.32 -8.20 -1.27
C ASP A 319 -19.96 -7.82 -1.89
N ILE A 320 -18.86 -8.36 -1.37
CA ILE A 320 -17.49 -8.07 -1.79
C ILE A 320 -16.95 -9.27 -2.57
N ASP A 321 -16.54 -9.02 -3.81
CA ASP A 321 -16.02 -10.05 -4.69
C ASP A 321 -14.53 -10.30 -4.49
N LEU A 322 -13.76 -9.24 -4.20
CA LEU A 322 -12.30 -9.30 -4.01
C LEU A 322 -11.87 -8.57 -2.74
N TRP A 323 -10.88 -9.16 -2.07
CA TRP A 323 -10.25 -8.60 -0.88
C TRP A 323 -8.77 -8.43 -1.13
N GLU A 324 -8.27 -7.23 -0.88
CA GLU A 324 -6.85 -6.90 -1.06
C GLU A 324 -6.30 -6.38 0.26
N ILE A 325 -5.45 -7.17 0.90
CA ILE A 325 -4.73 -6.81 2.12
C ILE A 325 -3.25 -6.62 1.83
N ASN A 326 -2.66 -5.52 2.26
CA ASN A 326 -1.21 -5.37 2.14
C ASN A 326 -0.48 -6.43 2.96
N GLU A 327 0.38 -7.19 2.30
CA GLU A 327 1.16 -8.28 2.89
C GLU A 327 2.41 -7.75 3.59
N ALA A 328 2.26 -6.93 4.63
CA ALA A 328 3.42 -6.48 5.40
C ALA A 328 4.20 -7.69 5.96
N PHE A 329 3.46 -8.68 6.46
CA PHE A 329 3.89 -9.99 6.92
C PHE A 329 2.82 -11.02 6.57
N ALA A 330 3.21 -12.27 6.35
CA ALA A 330 2.26 -13.35 6.04
C ALA A 330 1.18 -13.52 7.14
N SER A 331 1.56 -13.41 8.43
CA SER A 331 0.62 -13.51 9.55
C SER A 331 -0.45 -12.41 9.55
N VAL A 332 -0.15 -11.23 9.01
CA VAL A 332 -1.13 -10.13 8.90
C VAL A 332 -2.24 -10.49 7.92
N ALA A 333 -1.89 -11.07 6.77
CA ALA A 333 -2.86 -11.51 5.78
C ALA A 333 -3.68 -12.71 6.30
N LEU A 334 -3.03 -13.68 6.95
CA LEU A 334 -3.70 -14.82 7.59
C LEU A 334 -4.68 -14.34 8.68
N ARG A 335 -4.26 -13.37 9.50
CA ARG A 335 -5.11 -12.77 10.53
C ARG A 335 -6.30 -12.04 9.93
N TYR A 336 -6.10 -11.25 8.88
CA TYR A 336 -7.17 -10.55 8.17
C TYR A 336 -8.22 -11.53 7.62
N MET A 337 -7.79 -12.60 6.96
CA MET A 337 -8.69 -13.62 6.44
C MET A 337 -9.46 -14.32 7.58
N SER A 338 -8.77 -14.66 8.66
CA SER A 338 -9.39 -15.28 9.84
C SER A 338 -10.42 -14.38 10.52
N ASP A 339 -10.08 -13.10 10.75
CA ASP A 339 -10.99 -12.13 11.41
C ASP A 339 -12.28 -11.93 10.61
N LEU A 340 -12.19 -11.92 9.30
CA LEU A 340 -13.32 -11.70 8.40
C LEU A 340 -14.02 -12.99 7.97
N GLY A 341 -13.42 -14.15 8.17
CA GLY A 341 -13.94 -15.44 7.69
C GLY A 341 -14.03 -15.47 6.16
N ILE A 342 -12.97 -15.02 5.48
CA ILE A 342 -12.87 -14.98 4.01
C ILE A 342 -11.76 -15.91 3.52
N ASP A 343 -11.93 -16.43 2.31
CA ASP A 343 -11.02 -17.39 1.71
C ASP A 343 -9.85 -16.72 0.96
N HIS A 344 -8.75 -17.45 0.84
CA HIS A 344 -7.57 -17.00 0.10
C HIS A 344 -7.86 -16.92 -1.42
N GLU A 345 -8.84 -17.70 -1.93
CA GLU A 345 -9.24 -17.64 -3.34
C GLU A 345 -9.76 -16.27 -3.79
N VAL A 346 -10.31 -15.48 -2.88
CA VAL A 346 -10.81 -14.13 -3.16
C VAL A 346 -9.93 -13.04 -2.55
N THR A 347 -8.83 -13.42 -1.90
CA THR A 347 -7.91 -12.51 -1.21
C THR A 347 -6.56 -12.50 -1.90
N ASN A 348 -6.02 -11.30 -2.23
CA ASN A 348 -4.72 -11.10 -2.87
C ASN A 348 -4.52 -12.02 -4.08
N VAL A 349 -5.50 -12.04 -4.96
CA VAL A 349 -5.58 -13.01 -6.07
C VAL A 349 -4.44 -12.90 -7.08
N ASN A 350 -3.74 -11.77 -7.10
CA ASN A 350 -2.58 -11.50 -7.95
C ASN A 350 -1.26 -11.42 -7.17
N GLY A 351 -1.21 -12.04 -5.97
CA GLY A 351 -0.08 -11.88 -5.05
C GLY A 351 -0.05 -10.50 -4.41
N GLY A 352 0.96 -10.22 -3.58
CA GLY A 352 1.02 -8.96 -2.84
C GLY A 352 2.45 -8.51 -2.52
N ALA A 353 2.60 -7.79 -1.42
CA ALA A 353 3.85 -7.12 -1.05
C ALA A 353 5.00 -8.07 -0.67
N ILE A 354 4.71 -9.32 -0.28
CA ILE A 354 5.74 -10.33 -0.06
C ILE A 354 6.47 -10.62 -1.38
N ALA A 355 5.73 -10.73 -2.48
CA ALA A 355 6.29 -10.97 -3.80
C ALA A 355 6.80 -9.71 -4.48
N MET A 356 6.03 -8.63 -4.45
CA MET A 356 6.29 -7.42 -5.24
C MET A 356 6.96 -6.29 -4.45
N GLY A 357 7.00 -6.38 -3.11
CA GLY A 357 7.52 -5.33 -2.25
C GLY A 357 6.50 -4.26 -1.84
N HIS A 358 6.91 -3.42 -0.87
CA HIS A 358 6.06 -2.45 -0.20
C HIS A 358 6.73 -1.06 -0.15
N PRO A 359 6.64 -0.25 -1.23
CA PRO A 359 7.06 1.13 -1.17
C PRO A 359 6.02 1.90 -0.34
N LEU A 360 6.33 2.13 0.93
CA LEU A 360 5.38 2.45 2.01
C LEU A 360 4.31 3.47 1.63
N GLY A 361 4.73 4.67 1.22
CA GLY A 361 3.83 5.77 0.88
C GLY A 361 3.01 5.53 -0.39
N ALA A 362 3.49 4.68 -1.30
CA ALA A 362 2.83 4.44 -2.59
C ALA A 362 1.86 3.24 -2.57
N THR A 363 2.08 2.28 -1.69
CA THR A 363 1.43 0.96 -1.76
C THR A 363 -0.09 1.04 -1.76
N GLY A 364 -0.69 1.83 -0.87
CA GLY A 364 -2.15 1.88 -0.76
C GLY A 364 -2.85 2.28 -2.05
N ALA A 365 -2.30 3.24 -2.79
CA ALA A 365 -2.81 3.65 -4.09
C ALA A 365 -2.48 2.62 -5.20
N MET A 366 -1.36 1.89 -5.09
CA MET A 366 -1.07 0.76 -6.00
C MET A 366 -2.12 -0.33 -5.88
N LEU A 367 -2.56 -0.67 -4.66
CA LEU A 367 -3.59 -1.70 -4.43
C LEU A 367 -4.94 -1.30 -5.02
N VAL A 368 -5.27 0.00 -5.05
CA VAL A 368 -6.47 0.51 -5.75
C VAL A 368 -6.42 0.15 -7.24
N GLY A 369 -5.29 0.35 -7.91
CA GLY A 369 -5.10 -0.05 -9.30
C GLY A 369 -5.21 -1.55 -9.50
N VAL A 370 -4.57 -2.35 -8.64
CA VAL A 370 -4.61 -3.83 -8.71
C VAL A 370 -6.03 -4.37 -8.63
N VAL A 371 -6.84 -3.92 -7.65
CA VAL A 371 -8.21 -4.41 -7.54
C VAL A 371 -9.10 -3.92 -8.67
N LEU A 372 -8.88 -2.70 -9.15
CA LEU A 372 -9.67 -2.13 -10.24
C LEU A 372 -9.43 -2.88 -11.56
N ASP A 373 -8.18 -3.15 -11.91
CA ASP A 373 -7.80 -3.98 -13.06
C ASP A 373 -8.42 -5.38 -12.97
N GLU A 374 -8.42 -5.97 -11.78
CA GLU A 374 -8.93 -7.32 -11.56
C GLU A 374 -10.47 -7.40 -11.58
N LEU A 375 -11.16 -6.38 -11.02
CA LEU A 375 -12.62 -6.26 -11.14
C LEU A 375 -13.06 -6.15 -12.60
N GLU A 376 -12.33 -5.36 -13.41
CA GLU A 376 -12.60 -5.25 -14.84
C GLU A 376 -12.31 -6.57 -15.57
N ARG A 377 -11.15 -7.18 -15.34
CA ARG A 377 -10.72 -8.41 -16.00
C ARG A 377 -11.67 -9.58 -15.76
N ARG A 378 -12.18 -9.72 -14.53
CA ARG A 378 -13.13 -10.79 -14.14
C ARG A 378 -14.59 -10.41 -14.25
N ASN A 379 -14.91 -9.19 -14.68
CA ASN A 379 -16.27 -8.65 -14.68
C ASN A 379 -16.94 -8.73 -13.31
N LEU A 380 -16.20 -8.45 -12.25
CA LEU A 380 -16.65 -8.40 -10.86
C LEU A 380 -17.07 -6.97 -10.49
N LYS A 381 -17.72 -6.81 -9.32
CA LYS A 381 -18.35 -5.54 -8.96
C LYS A 381 -17.61 -4.78 -7.88
N ARG A 382 -17.24 -5.43 -6.76
CA ARG A 382 -16.71 -4.72 -5.58
C ARG A 382 -15.45 -5.34 -5.02
N ALA A 383 -14.56 -4.47 -4.56
CA ALA A 383 -13.36 -4.88 -3.86
C ALA A 383 -13.13 -4.04 -2.60
N MET A 384 -12.57 -4.68 -1.56
CA MET A 384 -12.10 -4.04 -0.34
C MET A 384 -10.57 -4.00 -0.35
N VAL A 385 -9.99 -2.81 -0.25
CA VAL A 385 -8.55 -2.60 -0.08
C VAL A 385 -8.26 -2.28 1.39
N SER A 386 -7.34 -2.98 2.03
CA SER A 386 -7.00 -2.80 3.44
C SER A 386 -5.49 -2.81 3.69
N LEU A 387 -5.02 -2.02 4.65
CA LEU A 387 -3.64 -2.03 5.11
C LEU A 387 -3.56 -1.98 6.64
N CYS A 388 -2.59 -2.71 7.19
CA CYS A 388 -2.10 -2.47 8.54
C CYS A 388 -1.18 -1.25 8.55
N VAL A 389 -1.09 -0.58 9.69
CA VAL A 389 -0.44 0.72 9.79
C VAL A 389 0.38 0.78 11.08
N GLY A 390 1.56 1.35 11.02
CA GLY A 390 2.37 1.62 12.19
C GLY A 390 1.59 2.33 13.31
N GLY A 391 1.93 2.07 14.55
CA GLY A 391 1.26 2.65 15.71
C GLY A 391 -0.10 2.03 16.05
N GLY A 392 -0.43 0.85 15.52
CA GLY A 392 -1.67 0.13 15.85
C GLY A 392 -2.89 0.63 15.12
N MET A 393 -2.74 1.12 13.89
CA MET A 393 -3.88 1.58 13.07
C MET A 393 -4.22 0.59 11.96
N GLY A 394 -5.43 0.74 11.40
CA GLY A 394 -5.89 0.05 10.20
C GLY A 394 -6.70 0.98 9.32
N ILE A 395 -6.63 0.75 8.02
CA ILE A 395 -7.39 1.49 7.01
C ILE A 395 -8.04 0.53 6.02
N SER A 396 -9.23 0.87 5.54
CA SER A 396 -9.89 0.15 4.46
C SER A 396 -10.66 1.10 3.56
N THR A 397 -10.72 0.76 2.27
CA THR A 397 -11.46 1.51 1.25
C THR A 397 -12.23 0.54 0.37
N LEU A 398 -13.51 0.81 0.21
CA LEU A 398 -14.41 0.03 -0.64
C LEU A 398 -14.54 0.69 -2.01
N ILE A 399 -14.23 -0.08 -3.04
CA ILE A 399 -14.26 0.33 -4.44
C ILE A 399 -15.34 -0.48 -5.17
N GLU A 400 -16.12 0.21 -5.99
CA GLU A 400 -17.11 -0.42 -6.87
C GLU A 400 -16.79 -0.06 -8.32
N ARG A 401 -16.69 -1.09 -9.17
CA ARG A 401 -16.55 -0.91 -10.63
C ARG A 401 -17.87 -0.35 -11.20
N VAL A 402 -17.77 0.59 -12.14
CA VAL A 402 -18.91 1.23 -12.83
C VAL A 402 -18.96 0.84 -14.31
#